data_5262e971b4a31d306d88295986ca007c
#
_entry.id   5262e971b4a31d306d88295986ca007c
#
_cell.length_a   1.000
_cell.length_b   1.000
_cell.length_c   1.000
_cell.angle_alpha   90.00
_cell.angle_beta   90.00
_cell.angle_gamma   90.00
#
_symmetry.space_group_name_H-M   'P 1'
#
loop_
_entity.id
_entity.type
_entity.pdbx_description
1 polymer ?
#
loop_
_entity_poly.entity_id
_entity_poly.type
_entity_poly.pdbx_seq_one_letter_code
_entity_poly.pdbx_strand_id
1 'polypeptide(L)'
;FQKLIYNLKRPINKKKYLRAIKRLNNFLKDEKEEIYNISQIIDSSIYSKEKKTELAEQHLKYIANAKLVITSRIHSALPAVAFGTPVLFLSDGLKHINQRSRLDGMNNFFLILNSRDLKNFDLKKIKNTKRHTPFVNRMQKEIISFKDYK
;
A
#
# COMPACT_ATOMS: atom_id res chain seq x y z
N PHE A 1 -17.38 -0.67 -10.42
CA PHE A 1 -17.38 -0.60 -8.96
C PHE A 1 -15.95 -0.44 -8.47
N GLN A 2 -15.66 0.66 -7.75
CA GLN A 2 -14.36 0.87 -7.12
C GLN A 2 -14.33 0.08 -5.80
N LYS A 3 -13.20 -0.60 -5.55
CA LYS A 3 -13.04 -1.54 -4.43
C LYS A 3 -12.08 -1.00 -3.38
N LEU A 4 -12.30 -1.32 -2.12
CA LEU A 4 -11.33 -1.12 -1.06
C LEU A 4 -10.44 -2.36 -0.95
N ILE A 5 -9.13 -2.15 -0.99
CA ILE A 5 -8.14 -3.23 -0.87
C ILE A 5 -7.35 -3.03 0.40
N TYR A 6 -7.18 -4.07 1.20
CA TYR A 6 -6.24 -4.05 2.30
C TYR A 6 -5.25 -5.20 2.26
N ASN A 7 -4.02 -4.91 2.64
CA ASN A 7 -2.93 -5.86 2.71
C ASN A 7 -2.03 -5.52 3.91
N LEU A 8 -2.23 -6.21 5.01
CA LEU A 8 -1.45 -5.99 6.23
C LEU A 8 -0.38 -7.07 6.40
N LYS A 9 0.83 -6.62 6.71
CA LYS A 9 1.93 -7.52 7.08
C LYS A 9 1.61 -8.17 8.42
N ARG A 10 1.65 -9.51 8.48
CA ARG A 10 1.56 -10.22 9.77
C ARG A 10 2.80 -9.89 10.61
N PRO A 11 2.68 -9.20 11.74
CA PRO A 11 3.79 -8.98 12.65
C PRO A 11 4.12 -10.29 13.38
N ILE A 12 5.34 -10.38 13.90
CA ILE A 12 5.81 -11.49 14.73
C ILE A 12 4.87 -11.70 15.94
N ASN A 13 4.25 -10.61 16.44
CA ASN A 13 3.30 -10.69 17.54
C ASN A 13 1.85 -10.82 17.03
N LYS A 14 1.35 -12.06 17.01
CA LYS A 14 -0.02 -12.41 16.58
C LYS A 14 -1.11 -11.60 17.30
N LYS A 15 -0.98 -11.36 18.61
CA LYS A 15 -1.97 -10.58 19.40
C LYS A 15 -2.08 -9.13 18.91
N LYS A 16 -0.96 -8.49 18.58
CA LYS A 16 -0.96 -7.10 18.06
C LYS A 16 -1.58 -7.03 16.67
N TYR A 17 -1.25 -7.99 15.83
CA TYR A 17 -1.85 -8.11 14.50
C TYR A 17 -3.38 -8.27 14.57
N LEU A 18 -3.87 -9.18 15.38
CA LEU A 18 -5.31 -9.41 15.56
C LEU A 18 -6.03 -8.16 16.09
N ARG A 19 -5.40 -7.41 17.00
CA ARG A 19 -5.96 -6.13 17.47
C ARG A 19 -6.02 -5.08 16.34
N ALA A 20 -4.99 -4.99 15.52
CA ALA A 20 -4.97 -4.05 14.39
C ALA A 20 -6.05 -4.42 13.36
N ILE A 21 -6.18 -5.72 13.01
CA ILE A 21 -7.25 -6.21 12.14
C ILE A 21 -8.64 -5.93 12.72
N LYS A 22 -8.85 -6.20 14.01
CA LYS A 22 -10.13 -5.91 14.66
C LYS A 22 -10.49 -4.42 14.56
N ARG A 23 -9.52 -3.52 14.79
CA ARG A 23 -9.75 -2.07 14.65
C ARG A 23 -10.04 -1.67 13.22
N LEU A 24 -9.32 -2.22 12.26
CA LEU A 24 -9.56 -1.99 10.85
C LEU A 24 -10.95 -2.47 10.43
N ASN A 25 -11.35 -3.68 10.81
CA ASN A 25 -12.67 -4.23 10.50
C ASN A 25 -13.79 -3.37 11.13
N ASN A 26 -13.61 -2.92 12.37
CA ASN A 26 -14.56 -2.02 13.02
C ASN A 26 -14.64 -0.66 12.31
N PHE A 27 -13.52 -0.16 11.81
CA PHE A 27 -13.45 1.09 11.06
C PHE A 27 -14.16 0.99 9.70
N LEU A 28 -14.06 -0.17 9.06
CA LEU A 28 -14.63 -0.43 7.74
C LEU A 28 -16.05 -1.02 7.78
N LYS A 29 -16.62 -1.29 8.97
CA LYS A 29 -17.90 -2.01 9.11
C LYS A 29 -19.10 -1.31 8.45
N ASP A 30 -19.08 0.04 8.42
CA ASP A 30 -20.15 0.85 7.87
C ASP A 30 -19.89 1.29 6.42
N GLU A 31 -18.76 0.82 5.83
CA GLU A 31 -18.43 1.10 4.43
C GLU A 31 -19.28 0.24 3.50
N LYS A 32 -19.90 0.92 2.52
CA LYS A 32 -20.76 0.27 1.50
C LYS A 32 -19.96 -0.32 0.35
N GLU A 33 -18.68 -0.04 0.30
CA GLU A 33 -17.78 -0.46 -0.76
C GLU A 33 -17.37 -1.94 -0.59
N GLU A 34 -17.17 -2.63 -1.68
CA GLU A 34 -16.67 -3.99 -1.66
C GLU A 34 -15.21 -4.02 -1.16
N ILE A 35 -14.94 -4.81 -0.12
CA ILE A 35 -13.64 -4.88 0.55
C ILE A 35 -12.92 -6.17 0.17
N TYR A 36 -11.71 -6.03 -0.37
CA TYR A 36 -10.84 -7.15 -0.73
C TYR A 36 -9.62 -7.24 0.17
N ASN A 37 -9.41 -8.42 0.74
CA ASN A 37 -8.16 -8.75 1.42
C ASN A 37 -7.23 -9.46 0.45
N ILE A 38 -6.13 -8.81 0.07
CA ILE A 38 -5.17 -9.36 -0.88
C ILE A 38 -3.86 -9.67 -0.16
N SER A 39 -3.36 -10.90 -0.32
CA SER A 39 -2.04 -11.30 0.18
C SER A 39 -1.00 -11.26 -0.93
N GLN A 40 0.15 -10.65 -0.65
CA GLN A 40 1.34 -10.73 -1.53
C GLN A 40 2.21 -11.96 -1.23
N ILE A 41 1.83 -12.76 -0.22
CA ILE A 41 2.58 -13.95 0.16
C ILE A 41 1.98 -15.12 -0.59
N ILE A 42 2.77 -15.71 -1.46
CA ILE A 42 2.47 -16.95 -2.18
C ILE A 42 3.51 -18.00 -1.81
N ASP A 43 3.12 -19.26 -1.81
CA ASP A 43 4.07 -20.36 -1.70
C ASP A 43 4.82 -20.49 -3.04
N SER A 44 6.07 -20.10 -3.01
CA SER A 44 6.91 -20.07 -4.22
C SER A 44 7.26 -21.46 -4.74
N SER A 45 7.07 -22.53 -3.95
CA SER A 45 7.32 -23.91 -4.37
C SER A 45 6.21 -24.48 -5.25
N ILE A 46 5.00 -23.92 -5.16
CA ILE A 46 3.80 -24.44 -5.83
C ILE A 46 3.61 -23.82 -7.24
N TYR A 47 4.11 -22.59 -7.45
CA TYR A 47 3.81 -21.83 -8.68
C TYR A 47 5.00 -21.74 -9.61
N SER A 48 4.76 -21.96 -10.92
CA SER A 48 5.74 -21.69 -11.97
C SER A 48 6.10 -20.18 -12.03
N LYS A 49 7.17 -19.83 -12.75
CA LYS A 49 7.61 -18.45 -12.95
C LYS A 49 6.53 -17.62 -13.65
N GLU A 50 5.93 -18.19 -14.68
CA GLU A 50 4.86 -17.56 -15.48
C GLU A 50 3.65 -17.27 -14.59
N LYS A 51 3.25 -18.24 -13.76
CA LYS A 51 2.11 -18.05 -12.84
C LYS A 51 2.39 -16.99 -11.77
N LYS A 52 3.62 -16.89 -11.29
CA LYS A 52 4.02 -15.81 -10.37
C LYS A 52 3.92 -14.44 -11.02
N THR A 53 4.33 -14.33 -12.28
CA THR A 53 4.23 -13.09 -13.06
C THR A 53 2.76 -12.70 -13.27
N GLU A 54 1.91 -13.64 -13.69
CA GLU A 54 0.47 -13.44 -13.85
C GLU A 54 -0.18 -12.94 -12.55
N LEU A 55 0.13 -13.58 -11.40
CA LEU A 55 -0.38 -13.16 -10.10
C LEU A 55 0.10 -11.75 -9.70
N ALA A 56 1.34 -11.41 -10.01
CA ALA A 56 1.87 -10.08 -9.74
C ALA A 56 1.16 -9.01 -10.59
N GLU A 57 0.96 -9.26 -11.89
CA GLU A 57 0.21 -8.37 -12.77
C GLU A 57 -1.24 -8.20 -12.31
N GLN A 58 -1.89 -9.30 -11.94
CA GLN A 58 -3.25 -9.27 -11.41
C GLN A 58 -3.32 -8.42 -10.13
N HIS A 59 -2.33 -8.56 -9.23
CA HIS A 59 -2.24 -7.76 -8.02
C HIS A 59 -2.10 -6.26 -8.33
N LEU A 60 -1.26 -5.91 -9.30
CA LEU A 60 -1.10 -4.52 -9.75
C LEU A 60 -2.38 -3.98 -10.37
N LYS A 61 -3.11 -4.77 -11.16
CA LYS A 61 -4.41 -4.39 -11.71
C LYS A 61 -5.46 -4.11 -10.61
N TYR A 62 -5.49 -4.94 -9.56
CA TYR A 62 -6.35 -4.69 -8.40
C TYR A 62 -6.00 -3.37 -7.71
N ILE A 63 -4.71 -3.12 -7.46
CA ILE A 63 -4.23 -1.88 -6.85
C ILE A 63 -4.60 -0.66 -7.71
N ALA A 64 -4.37 -0.73 -9.02
CA ALA A 64 -4.63 0.37 -9.95
C ALA A 64 -6.13 0.75 -10.01
N ASN A 65 -7.03 -0.23 -9.88
CA ASN A 65 -8.48 -0.04 -9.96
C ASN A 65 -9.15 0.13 -8.59
N ALA A 66 -8.39 0.18 -7.51
CA ALA A 66 -8.94 0.37 -6.18
C ALA A 66 -9.34 1.83 -5.92
N LYS A 67 -10.41 2.04 -5.18
CA LYS A 67 -10.78 3.36 -4.63
C LYS A 67 -9.79 3.80 -3.55
N LEU A 68 -9.30 2.85 -2.77
CA LEU A 68 -8.36 3.07 -1.67
C LEU A 68 -7.58 1.78 -1.40
N VAL A 69 -6.29 1.90 -1.16
CA VAL A 69 -5.43 0.82 -0.69
C VAL A 69 -5.07 1.07 0.78
N ILE A 70 -5.43 0.14 1.66
CA ILE A 70 -5.04 0.15 3.07
C ILE A 70 -3.96 -0.92 3.26
N THR A 71 -2.76 -0.53 3.62
CA THR A 71 -1.63 -1.46 3.68
C THR A 71 -0.63 -1.14 4.78
N SER A 72 0.14 -2.14 5.21
CA SER A 72 1.35 -1.96 6.00
C SER A 72 2.62 -2.40 5.22
N ARG A 73 2.49 -2.55 3.90
CA ARG A 73 3.56 -2.98 3.01
C ARG A 73 3.92 -1.88 2.03
N ILE A 74 5.17 -1.45 2.06
CA ILE A 74 5.65 -0.39 1.18
C ILE A 74 5.56 -0.80 -0.31
N HIS A 75 5.77 -2.09 -0.60
CA HIS A 75 5.65 -2.65 -1.95
C HIS A 75 4.20 -2.72 -2.49
N SER A 76 3.19 -2.47 -1.66
CA SER A 76 1.82 -2.21 -2.11
C SER A 76 1.51 -0.72 -2.16
N ALA A 77 2.06 0.04 -1.20
CA ALA A 77 1.81 1.48 -1.11
C ALA A 77 2.40 2.24 -2.30
N LEU A 78 3.66 1.98 -2.67
CA LEU A 78 4.33 2.70 -3.75
C LEU A 78 3.68 2.45 -5.13
N PRO A 79 3.36 1.22 -5.54
CA PRO A 79 2.60 1.00 -6.77
C PRO A 79 1.23 1.71 -6.76
N ALA A 80 0.50 1.69 -5.64
CA ALA A 80 -0.77 2.40 -5.53
C ALA A 80 -0.62 3.90 -5.77
N VAL A 81 0.39 4.52 -5.15
CA VAL A 81 0.72 5.94 -5.38
C VAL A 81 1.05 6.20 -6.85
N ALA A 82 1.85 5.33 -7.47
CA ALA A 82 2.25 5.47 -8.87
C ALA A 82 1.04 5.40 -9.82
N PHE A 83 0.07 4.54 -9.53
CA PHE A 83 -1.20 4.45 -10.29
C PHE A 83 -2.19 5.57 -9.97
N GLY A 84 -1.90 6.43 -9.01
CA GLY A 84 -2.82 7.48 -8.59
C GLY A 84 -3.88 7.01 -7.59
N THR A 85 -3.77 5.79 -7.08
CA THR A 85 -4.69 5.24 -6.08
C THR A 85 -4.36 5.81 -4.70
N PRO A 86 -5.35 6.33 -3.95
CA PRO A 86 -5.14 6.79 -2.57
C PRO A 86 -4.64 5.68 -1.66
N VAL A 87 -3.77 6.01 -0.71
CA VAL A 87 -3.18 5.04 0.21
C VAL A 87 -3.33 5.49 1.66
N LEU A 88 -3.79 4.56 2.49
CA LEU A 88 -3.67 4.60 3.94
C LEU A 88 -2.65 3.56 4.40
N PHE A 89 -1.51 4.02 4.88
CA PHE A 89 -0.48 3.13 5.40
C PHE A 89 -0.64 2.93 6.91
N LEU A 90 -0.79 1.68 7.36
CA LEU A 90 -0.86 1.35 8.77
C LEU A 90 0.52 0.96 9.30
N SER A 91 1.05 1.78 10.20
CA SER A 91 2.39 1.62 10.78
C SER A 91 2.47 0.58 11.90
N ASP A 92 1.37 -0.13 12.20
CA ASP A 92 1.34 -1.19 13.19
C ASP A 92 2.36 -2.29 12.88
N GLY A 93 3.20 -2.59 13.84
CA GLY A 93 4.21 -3.65 13.70
C GLY A 93 5.57 -3.19 13.19
N LEU A 94 5.74 -1.93 12.76
CA LEU A 94 7.04 -1.34 12.45
C LEU A 94 7.73 -0.89 13.74
N LYS A 95 8.39 -1.82 14.43
CA LYS A 95 9.03 -1.54 15.72
C LYS A 95 10.49 -1.16 15.59
N HIS A 96 11.18 -1.78 14.66
CA HIS A 96 12.61 -1.61 14.48
C HIS A 96 12.90 -0.28 13.78
N ILE A 97 13.96 0.41 14.20
CA ILE A 97 14.37 1.68 13.61
C ILE A 97 14.55 1.58 12.10
N ASN A 98 15.20 0.51 11.63
CA ASN A 98 15.41 0.24 10.19
C ASN A 98 14.11 0.02 9.40
N GLN A 99 13.00 -0.31 10.08
CA GLN A 99 11.69 -0.42 9.42
C GLN A 99 10.98 0.93 9.36
N ARG A 100 11.20 1.79 10.36
CA ARG A 100 10.66 3.15 10.41
C ARG A 100 11.37 4.07 9.43
N SER A 101 12.71 3.97 9.34
CA SER A 101 13.49 4.79 8.41
C SER A 101 13.09 4.61 6.95
N ARG A 102 12.53 3.45 6.57
CA ARG A 102 11.96 3.23 5.23
C ARG A 102 10.72 4.08 4.94
N LEU A 103 10.09 4.62 5.98
CA LEU A 103 8.95 5.52 5.86
C LEU A 103 9.35 7.00 5.93
N ASP A 104 10.62 7.30 6.16
CA ASP A 104 11.08 8.67 6.23
C ASP A 104 10.83 9.37 4.87
N GLY A 105 10.13 10.49 4.91
CA GLY A 105 9.68 11.19 3.73
C GLY A 105 8.45 10.63 3.01
N MET A 106 7.99 9.39 3.33
CA MET A 106 6.85 8.77 2.65
C MET A 106 5.51 9.44 2.99
N ASN A 107 5.42 10.14 4.10
CA ASN A 107 4.26 10.98 4.46
C ASN A 107 3.97 12.09 3.44
N ASN A 108 4.93 12.40 2.57
CA ASN A 108 4.71 13.29 1.43
C ASN A 108 3.87 12.66 0.32
N PHE A 109 3.81 11.33 0.26
CA PHE A 109 3.15 10.58 -0.82
C PHE A 109 1.84 9.93 -0.39
N PHE A 110 1.74 9.48 0.86
CA PHE A 110 0.56 8.84 1.39
C PHE A 110 0.40 9.08 2.90
N LEU A 111 -0.82 8.89 3.39
CA LEU A 111 -1.13 9.03 4.80
C LEU A 111 -0.62 7.82 5.60
N ILE A 112 0.09 8.10 6.70
CA ILE A 112 0.60 7.09 7.63
C ILE A 112 -0.10 7.24 8.98
N LEU A 113 -0.81 6.21 9.42
CA LEU A 113 -1.50 6.17 10.71
C LEU A 113 -1.14 4.90 11.48
N ASN A 114 -1.40 4.92 12.78
CA ASN A 114 -1.50 3.71 13.59
C ASN A 114 -2.95 3.25 13.62
N SER A 115 -3.22 1.94 13.71
CA SER A 115 -4.61 1.44 13.77
C SER A 115 -5.43 1.98 14.95
N ARG A 116 -4.78 2.49 15.99
CA ARG A 116 -5.44 3.13 17.13
C ARG A 116 -6.10 4.45 16.76
N ASP A 117 -5.53 5.13 15.77
CA ASP A 117 -5.95 6.46 15.35
C ASP A 117 -7.14 6.40 14.38
N LEU A 118 -7.44 5.20 13.84
CA LEU A 118 -8.57 4.97 12.93
C LEU A 118 -9.92 5.36 13.53
N LYS A 119 -10.08 5.21 14.84
CA LYS A 119 -11.37 5.45 15.53
C LYS A 119 -11.93 6.85 15.26
N ASN A 120 -11.06 7.84 15.08
CA ASN A 120 -11.44 9.24 14.91
C ASN A 120 -11.12 9.75 13.49
N PHE A 121 -10.85 8.83 12.56
CA PHE A 121 -10.42 9.19 11.21
C PHE A 121 -11.56 9.01 10.20
N ASP A 122 -11.65 9.93 9.24
CA ASP A 122 -12.60 9.88 8.13
C ASP A 122 -11.90 9.46 6.83
N LEU A 123 -12.34 8.36 6.24
CA LEU A 123 -11.81 7.83 4.96
C LEU A 123 -11.88 8.86 3.82
N LYS A 124 -12.89 9.73 3.82
CA LYS A 124 -13.06 10.78 2.80
C LYS A 124 -11.91 11.78 2.74
N LYS A 125 -11.11 11.85 3.82
CA LYS A 125 -9.93 12.72 3.89
C LYS A 125 -8.72 12.15 3.16
N ILE A 126 -8.74 10.86 2.77
CA ILE A 126 -7.63 10.22 2.07
C ILE A 126 -7.72 10.55 0.58
N LYS A 127 -6.74 11.28 0.08
CA LYS A 127 -6.63 11.66 -1.33
C LYS A 127 -5.25 11.32 -1.85
N ASN A 128 -5.17 10.95 -3.13
CA ASN A 128 -3.88 10.93 -3.81
C ASN A 128 -3.45 12.36 -4.08
N THR A 129 -2.30 12.74 -3.55
CA THR A 129 -1.77 14.09 -3.68
C THR A 129 -0.99 14.32 -4.96
N LYS A 130 -0.67 13.26 -5.73
CA LYS A 130 0.20 13.27 -6.91
C LYS A 130 1.58 13.95 -6.66
N ARG A 131 1.98 14.07 -5.43
CA ARG A 131 3.26 14.70 -5.05
C ARG A 131 4.49 13.95 -5.55
N HIS A 132 4.33 12.68 -5.96
CA HIS A 132 5.39 11.89 -6.58
C HIS A 132 5.70 12.34 -8.02
N THR A 133 4.77 12.96 -8.73
CA THR A 133 4.92 13.31 -10.16
C THR A 133 6.19 14.14 -10.46
N PRO A 134 6.57 15.16 -9.70
CA PRO A 134 7.80 15.91 -9.97
C PRO A 134 9.06 15.02 -9.89
N PHE A 135 9.09 14.06 -8.96
CA PHE A 135 10.21 13.13 -8.81
C PHE A 135 10.29 12.15 -9.98
N VAL A 136 9.15 11.62 -10.42
CA VAL A 136 9.07 10.74 -11.60
C VAL A 136 9.55 11.47 -12.83
N ASN A 137 9.08 12.70 -13.07
CA ASN A 137 9.47 13.50 -14.23
C ASN A 137 10.97 13.81 -14.23
N ARG A 138 11.54 14.09 -13.05
CA ARG A 138 12.99 14.31 -12.92
C ARG A 138 13.78 13.04 -13.24
N MET A 139 13.39 11.90 -12.66
CA MET A 139 14.06 10.62 -12.95
C MET A 139 13.97 10.24 -14.43
N GLN A 140 12.82 10.46 -15.08
CA GLN A 140 12.65 10.20 -16.51
C GLN A 140 13.62 11.05 -17.35
N LYS A 141 13.75 12.35 -17.03
CA LYS A 141 14.68 13.24 -17.71
C LYS A 141 16.14 12.77 -17.55
N GLU A 142 16.53 12.39 -16.33
CA GLU A 142 17.88 11.87 -16.06
C GLU A 142 18.16 10.56 -16.81
N ILE A 143 17.20 9.63 -16.87
CA ILE A 143 17.34 8.38 -17.63
C ILE A 143 17.47 8.64 -19.13
N ILE A 144 16.68 9.57 -19.69
CA ILE A 144 16.75 9.93 -21.11
C ILE A 144 18.12 10.53 -21.42
N SER A 145 18.58 11.49 -20.60
CA SER A 145 19.89 12.10 -20.81
C SER A 145 21.05 11.08 -20.74
N PHE A 146 20.93 10.03 -19.94
CA PHE A 146 21.93 8.93 -19.88
C PHE A 146 21.97 8.10 -21.18
N LYS A 147 20.84 7.97 -21.90
CA LYS A 147 20.81 7.25 -23.18
C LYS A 147 21.48 8.02 -24.30
N ASP A 148 21.45 9.34 -24.22
CA ASP A 148 22.06 10.22 -25.24
C ASP A 148 23.59 10.36 -25.08
N TYR A 149 24.16 9.78 -24.01
CA TYR A 149 25.61 9.75 -23.76
C TYR A 149 26.33 8.50 -24.32
N LYS A 150 25.64 7.67 -25.09
CA LYS A 150 26.20 6.54 -25.83
C LYS A 150 26.19 6.80 -27.32
#